data_2db6a7b97133107b0552ab36f53ea458
#
_entry.id   2db6a7b97133107b0552ab36f53ea458
#
_cell.length_a   1.000
_cell.length_b   1.000
_cell.length_c   1.000
_cell.angle_alpha   90.00
_cell.angle_beta   90.00
_cell.angle_gamma   90.00
#
_symmetry.space_group_name_H-M   'P 1'
#
loop_
_entity.id
_entity.type
_entity.pdbx_description
1 polymer ?
#
loop_
_entity_poly.entity_id
_entity_poly.type
_entity_poly.pdbx_seq_one_letter_code
_entity_poly.pdbx_strand_id
1 'polypeptide(L)'
;QAFELNKAQQFIHACIERQKTETGKVRAIVLKGRQQGVSTYAEGRLYWKTTHRSGVRAFILTHEADSTSALFEMVERYHDLAPDFVKPMTGASNARELIFSKLDSGYKVGTAGNKSVGRGTTIQYFHGSEVAYWPNAAEHAKGILQAVPDEDDTEIILESTANGVGNYFYQQWQRAEAGESPFQAIFVPWFWQPEYRKSGLGVTRSPEEEKIVELFGLDNEQLAFRRSKIAELSADGGDGLFAFKQEYPMTAQEAFQVSGGDSLIRPETVMQARQAKVLAQGPLIVGVDPARFGDDRTAIIKRRGRSAYDLVTYDKTSTMEVAGLVNAIIKNERPAQVAIDVGGLGAGVVDRLLELGHGDVVVPINFGGSSLDPERFINRRAEMWWNLRDW
;
A
#
# COMPACT_ATOMS: atom_id res chain seq x y z
N GLN A 1 -24.17 -1.39 26.71
CA GLN A 1 -22.86 -1.02 27.27
C GLN A 1 -22.42 0.28 26.62
N ALA A 2 -21.93 1.25 27.39
CA ALA A 2 -21.39 2.49 26.83
C ALA A 2 -20.18 2.16 25.91
N PHE A 3 -20.04 2.92 24.82
CA PHE A 3 -18.88 2.79 23.94
C PHE A 3 -17.70 3.53 24.59
N GLU A 4 -16.79 2.77 25.14
CA GLU A 4 -15.55 3.30 25.73
C GLU A 4 -14.38 3.02 24.80
N LEU A 5 -13.56 4.04 24.53
CA LEU A 5 -12.39 3.91 23.67
C LEU A 5 -11.32 3.04 24.33
N ASN A 6 -10.84 2.02 23.63
CA ASN A 6 -9.68 1.26 24.04
C ASN A 6 -8.38 2.08 23.85
N LYS A 7 -7.23 1.55 24.30
CA LYS A 7 -5.94 2.24 24.23
C LYS A 7 -5.57 2.70 22.82
N ALA A 8 -5.77 1.83 21.82
CA ALA A 8 -5.48 2.13 20.41
C ALA A 8 -6.35 3.28 19.89
N GLN A 9 -7.66 3.21 20.17
CA GLN A 9 -8.64 4.22 19.79
C GLN A 9 -8.38 5.56 20.46
N GLN A 10 -8.02 5.57 21.76
CA GLN A 10 -7.65 6.79 22.50
C GLN A 10 -6.42 7.45 21.86
N PHE A 11 -5.41 6.68 21.51
CA PHE A 11 -4.21 7.19 20.85
C PHE A 11 -4.51 7.79 19.48
N ILE A 12 -5.27 7.07 18.65
CA ILE A 12 -5.71 7.56 17.33
C ILE A 12 -6.52 8.85 17.49
N HIS A 13 -7.46 8.87 18.44
CA HIS A 13 -8.27 10.05 18.74
C HIS A 13 -7.42 11.25 19.10
N ALA A 14 -6.44 11.09 19.99
CA ALA A 14 -5.53 12.16 20.38
C ALA A 14 -4.70 12.69 19.20
N CYS A 15 -4.22 11.81 18.31
CA CYS A 15 -3.51 12.20 17.11
C CYS A 15 -4.39 13.00 16.14
N ILE A 16 -5.59 12.50 15.87
CA ILE A 16 -6.57 13.13 14.97
C ILE A 16 -7.03 14.50 15.50
N GLU A 17 -7.36 14.61 16.79
CA GLU A 17 -7.78 15.88 17.38
C GLU A 17 -6.65 16.92 17.41
N ARG A 18 -5.42 16.50 17.64
CA ARG A 18 -4.25 17.39 17.54
C ARG A 18 -4.11 17.92 16.11
N GLN A 19 -4.09 17.05 15.09
CA GLN A 19 -4.01 17.47 13.70
C GLN A 19 -5.14 18.43 13.33
N LYS A 20 -6.37 18.12 13.74
CA LYS A 20 -7.53 18.97 13.52
C LYS A 20 -7.38 20.35 14.14
N THR A 21 -6.85 20.42 15.36
CA THR A 21 -6.60 21.70 16.07
C THR A 21 -5.52 22.52 15.36
N GLU A 22 -4.48 21.88 14.86
CA GLU A 22 -3.33 22.54 14.21
C GLU A 22 -3.63 22.97 12.78
N THR A 23 -4.44 22.19 12.03
CA THR A 23 -4.63 22.39 10.57
C THR A 23 -6.06 22.64 10.13
N GLY A 24 -7.02 22.63 11.06
CA GLY A 24 -8.46 22.73 10.77
C GLY A 24 -9.10 21.45 10.22
N LYS A 25 -8.33 20.48 9.77
CA LYS A 25 -8.79 19.28 9.05
C LYS A 25 -8.08 18.01 9.50
N VAL A 26 -8.58 16.85 9.08
CA VAL A 26 -7.96 15.54 9.37
C VAL A 26 -7.54 14.86 8.08
N ARG A 27 -6.27 14.46 8.02
CA ARG A 27 -5.69 13.62 7.00
C ARG A 27 -4.84 12.56 7.71
N ALA A 28 -5.44 11.42 8.03
CA ALA A 28 -4.79 10.37 8.81
C ALA A 28 -4.61 9.10 7.99
N ILE A 29 -3.44 8.48 8.12
CA ILE A 29 -3.17 7.13 7.61
C ILE A 29 -2.74 6.25 8.78
N VAL A 30 -3.54 5.19 9.06
CA VAL A 30 -3.39 4.34 10.24
C VAL A 30 -2.93 2.95 9.82
N LEU A 31 -1.69 2.62 10.17
CA LEU A 31 -1.17 1.26 10.08
C LEU A 31 -1.40 0.56 11.41
N LYS A 32 -2.05 -0.57 11.38
CA LYS A 32 -2.52 -1.26 12.59
C LYS A 32 -2.22 -2.75 12.58
N GLY A 33 -2.16 -3.36 13.76
CA GLY A 33 -2.39 -4.79 13.92
C GLY A 33 -3.86 -5.13 13.70
N ARG A 34 -4.17 -6.43 13.49
CA ARG A 34 -5.55 -6.90 13.35
C ARG A 34 -6.41 -6.54 14.55
N GLN A 35 -7.72 -6.32 14.30
CA GLN A 35 -8.78 -6.18 15.30
C GLN A 35 -8.50 -5.16 16.43
N GLN A 36 -7.83 -4.06 16.12
CA GLN A 36 -7.55 -2.98 17.09
C GLN A 36 -8.75 -2.03 17.31
N GLY A 37 -9.88 -2.29 16.66
CA GLY A 37 -11.08 -1.46 16.75
C GLY A 37 -10.98 -0.12 16.03
N VAL A 38 -10.06 0.02 15.07
CA VAL A 38 -9.85 1.27 14.31
C VAL A 38 -11.06 1.61 13.47
N SER A 39 -11.60 0.65 12.72
CA SER A 39 -12.82 0.85 11.92
C SER A 39 -14.01 1.22 12.83
N THR A 40 -14.17 0.55 13.98
CA THR A 40 -15.21 0.90 14.97
C THR A 40 -15.11 2.36 15.43
N TYR A 41 -13.89 2.83 15.71
CA TYR A 41 -13.65 4.23 16.06
C TYR A 41 -13.99 5.18 14.91
N ALA A 42 -13.49 4.89 13.70
CA ALA A 42 -13.73 5.74 12.53
C ALA A 42 -15.21 5.86 12.22
N GLU A 43 -15.95 4.73 12.19
CA GLU A 43 -17.39 4.69 11.95
C GLU A 43 -18.17 5.47 13.01
N GLY A 44 -17.86 5.28 14.29
CA GLY A 44 -18.50 6.02 15.38
C GLY A 44 -18.24 7.53 15.31
N ARG A 45 -17.01 7.92 14.95
CA ARG A 45 -16.63 9.33 14.76
C ARG A 45 -17.40 9.96 13.60
N LEU A 46 -17.42 9.30 12.44
CA LEU A 46 -18.11 9.84 11.26
C LEU A 46 -19.63 9.83 11.43
N TYR A 47 -20.20 8.82 12.10
CA TYR A 47 -21.59 8.79 12.47
C TYR A 47 -21.94 9.99 13.38
N TRP A 48 -21.18 10.24 14.44
CA TRP A 48 -21.40 11.38 15.32
C TRP A 48 -21.39 12.71 14.53
N LYS A 49 -20.42 12.89 13.62
CA LYS A 49 -20.34 14.11 12.81
C LYS A 49 -21.53 14.29 11.86
N THR A 50 -21.98 13.24 11.21
CA THR A 50 -23.12 13.31 10.29
C THR A 50 -24.44 13.50 11.00
N THR A 51 -24.58 13.08 12.25
CA THR A 51 -25.81 13.25 13.06
C THR A 51 -25.88 14.57 13.82
N HIS A 52 -24.76 15.30 13.94
CA HIS A 52 -24.68 16.57 14.67
C HIS A 52 -24.37 17.78 13.77
N ARG A 53 -24.36 17.59 12.45
CA ARG A 53 -24.11 18.64 11.46
C ARG A 53 -25.06 18.55 10.31
N SER A 54 -25.42 19.70 9.75
CA SER A 54 -26.27 19.79 8.55
C SER A 54 -25.44 19.92 7.28
N GLY A 55 -25.95 19.37 6.19
CA GLY A 55 -25.35 19.51 4.85
C GLY A 55 -24.08 18.70 4.63
N VAL A 56 -23.80 17.67 5.45
CA VAL A 56 -22.56 16.89 5.36
C VAL A 56 -22.79 15.46 4.89
N ARG A 57 -21.82 14.92 4.18
CA ARG A 57 -21.83 13.53 3.67
C ARG A 57 -20.60 12.78 4.17
N ALA A 58 -20.82 11.61 4.78
CA ALA A 58 -19.79 10.63 5.08
C ALA A 58 -19.81 9.53 4.03
N PHE A 59 -18.63 9.10 3.59
CA PHE A 59 -18.49 8.00 2.66
C PHE A 59 -17.41 7.02 3.14
N ILE A 60 -17.76 5.75 3.16
CA ILE A 60 -16.88 4.65 3.59
C ILE A 60 -16.62 3.75 2.40
N LEU A 61 -15.36 3.39 2.17
CA LEU A 61 -14.96 2.46 1.13
C LEU A 61 -14.16 1.32 1.73
N THR A 62 -14.56 0.09 1.39
CA THR A 62 -13.89 -1.15 1.84
C THR A 62 -13.36 -1.94 0.64
N HIS A 63 -12.52 -2.94 0.91
CA HIS A 63 -11.92 -3.78 -0.13
C HIS A 63 -12.91 -4.81 -0.73
N GLU A 64 -13.91 -5.27 0.03
CA GLU A 64 -14.86 -6.31 -0.39
C GLU A 64 -16.29 -6.07 0.12
N ALA A 65 -17.26 -6.76 -0.48
CA ALA A 65 -18.69 -6.55 -0.22
C ALA A 65 -19.11 -6.95 1.20
N ASP A 66 -18.58 -8.04 1.75
CA ASP A 66 -18.89 -8.51 3.10
C ASP A 66 -18.43 -7.52 4.15
N SER A 67 -17.21 -6.98 3.99
CA SER A 67 -16.70 -5.91 4.84
C SER A 67 -17.53 -4.64 4.73
N THR A 68 -18.04 -4.31 3.53
CA THR A 68 -18.95 -3.17 3.32
C THR A 68 -20.24 -3.34 4.14
N SER A 69 -20.84 -4.51 4.09
CA SER A 69 -22.06 -4.83 4.83
C SER A 69 -21.84 -4.78 6.35
N ALA A 70 -20.73 -5.38 6.82
CA ALA A 70 -20.40 -5.39 8.24
C ALA A 70 -20.16 -3.98 8.82
N LEU A 71 -19.50 -3.08 8.07
CA LEU A 71 -19.32 -1.69 8.51
C LEU A 71 -20.65 -0.91 8.49
N PHE A 72 -21.50 -1.16 7.52
CA PHE A 72 -22.81 -0.51 7.48
C PHE A 72 -23.72 -0.96 8.64
N GLU A 73 -23.79 -2.25 8.93
CA GLU A 73 -24.49 -2.78 10.10
C GLU A 73 -23.98 -2.18 11.42
N MET A 74 -22.69 -1.87 11.50
CA MET A 74 -22.11 -1.19 12.66
C MET A 74 -22.69 0.23 12.82
N VAL A 75 -22.82 0.97 11.73
CA VAL A 75 -23.41 2.32 11.75
C VAL A 75 -24.90 2.29 12.05
N GLU A 76 -25.64 1.34 11.50
CA GLU A 76 -27.05 1.12 11.85
C GLU A 76 -27.19 0.84 13.35
N ARG A 77 -26.31 0.01 13.92
CA ARG A 77 -26.29 -0.26 15.36
C ARG A 77 -26.00 1.00 16.19
N TYR A 78 -25.10 1.88 15.75
CA TYR A 78 -24.90 3.17 16.42
C TYR A 78 -26.18 4.01 16.39
N HIS A 79 -26.85 4.03 15.23
CA HIS A 79 -28.10 4.76 15.08
C HIS A 79 -29.21 4.18 15.96
N ASP A 80 -29.38 2.86 15.98
CA ASP A 80 -30.45 2.20 16.76
C ASP A 80 -30.25 2.36 18.23
N LEU A 81 -29.03 2.35 18.74
CA LEU A 81 -28.68 2.47 20.15
C LEU A 81 -28.44 3.92 20.60
N ALA A 82 -28.48 4.89 19.68
CA ALA A 82 -28.36 6.29 20.05
C ALA A 82 -29.53 6.73 20.93
N PRO A 83 -29.31 7.52 21.99
CA PRO A 83 -30.41 8.07 22.81
C PRO A 83 -31.37 8.89 21.96
N ASP A 84 -32.69 8.76 22.22
CA ASP A 84 -33.74 9.39 21.41
C ASP A 84 -33.56 10.91 21.26
N PHE A 85 -33.04 11.58 22.30
CA PHE A 85 -32.87 13.05 22.29
C PHE A 85 -31.75 13.54 21.39
N VAL A 86 -30.81 12.67 20.94
CA VAL A 86 -29.74 12.99 19.96
C VAL A 86 -29.91 12.27 18.65
N LYS A 87 -30.86 11.33 18.56
CA LYS A 87 -31.08 10.49 17.39
C LYS A 87 -31.82 11.27 16.29
N PRO A 88 -31.19 11.59 15.14
CA PRO A 88 -31.91 12.27 14.08
C PRO A 88 -32.89 11.32 13.40
N MET A 89 -34.01 11.87 12.90
CA MET A 89 -34.96 11.09 12.12
C MET A 89 -34.33 10.68 10.79
N THR A 90 -34.44 9.38 10.48
CA THR A 90 -34.07 8.86 9.16
C THR A 90 -35.15 9.19 8.14
N GLY A 91 -34.75 9.75 7.00
CA GLY A 91 -35.63 9.98 5.86
C GLY A 91 -35.68 8.80 4.89
N ALA A 92 -34.53 8.22 4.59
CA ALA A 92 -34.39 7.01 3.80
C ALA A 92 -33.26 6.16 4.37
N SER A 93 -33.46 4.87 4.42
CA SER A 93 -32.45 3.87 4.71
C SER A 93 -32.55 2.75 3.68
N ASN A 94 -31.42 2.35 3.13
CA ASN A 94 -31.30 1.17 2.29
C ASN A 94 -29.99 0.43 2.67
N ALA A 95 -29.73 -0.69 2.05
CA ALA A 95 -28.58 -1.54 2.40
C ALA A 95 -27.17 -0.87 2.28
N ARG A 96 -27.10 0.40 1.85
CA ARG A 96 -25.82 1.11 1.62
C ARG A 96 -25.84 2.59 1.96
N GLU A 97 -26.98 3.11 2.42
CA GLU A 97 -27.11 4.54 2.64
C GLU A 97 -28.12 4.83 3.77
N LEU A 98 -27.71 5.72 4.68
CA LEU A 98 -28.54 6.22 5.77
C LEU A 98 -28.61 7.75 5.63
N ILE A 99 -29.82 8.29 5.37
CA ILE A 99 -30.07 9.71 5.13
C ILE A 99 -30.83 10.31 6.31
N PHE A 100 -30.36 11.44 6.78
CA PHE A 100 -30.97 12.26 7.83
C PHE A 100 -31.62 13.49 7.20
N SER A 101 -32.88 13.37 6.75
CA SER A 101 -33.57 14.35 5.91
C SER A 101 -33.64 15.76 6.51
N LYS A 102 -33.88 15.86 7.84
CA LYS A 102 -33.94 17.18 8.51
C LYS A 102 -32.59 17.89 8.61
N LEU A 103 -31.51 17.12 8.59
CA LEU A 103 -30.14 17.67 8.61
C LEU A 103 -29.57 17.88 7.22
N ASP A 104 -30.24 17.37 6.18
CA ASP A 104 -29.65 17.25 4.84
C ASP A 104 -28.25 16.62 4.91
N SER A 105 -28.06 15.61 5.76
CA SER A 105 -26.81 14.91 5.92
C SER A 105 -27.00 13.41 5.65
N GLY A 106 -25.92 12.69 5.39
CA GLY A 106 -26.01 11.29 5.04
C GLY A 106 -24.70 10.53 5.20
N TYR A 107 -24.88 9.21 5.33
CA TYR A 107 -23.84 8.24 5.51
C TYR A 107 -23.96 7.18 4.42
N LYS A 108 -22.90 6.92 3.67
CA LYS A 108 -22.92 5.99 2.53
C LYS A 108 -21.73 5.05 2.58
N VAL A 109 -21.95 3.81 2.17
CA VAL A 109 -20.89 2.80 2.06
C VAL A 109 -20.74 2.29 0.64
N GLY A 110 -19.53 1.87 0.28
CA GLY A 110 -19.22 1.29 -1.02
C GLY A 110 -18.09 0.28 -0.96
N THR A 111 -17.94 -0.47 -2.05
CA THR A 111 -16.88 -1.46 -2.21
C THR A 111 -15.91 -1.01 -3.31
N ALA A 112 -14.60 -1.08 -3.06
CA ALA A 112 -13.56 -0.82 -4.05
C ALA A 112 -13.68 -1.84 -5.21
N GLY A 113 -13.42 -1.39 -6.45
CA GLY A 113 -13.62 -2.22 -7.64
C GLY A 113 -14.82 -1.79 -8.49
N ASN A 114 -15.77 -1.06 -7.94
CA ASN A 114 -16.85 -0.43 -8.73
C ASN A 114 -16.38 0.92 -9.27
N LYS A 115 -16.26 1.05 -10.58
CA LYS A 115 -15.72 2.24 -11.28
C LYS A 115 -16.46 3.58 -11.05
N SER A 116 -17.69 3.53 -10.52
CA SER A 116 -18.55 4.71 -10.33
C SER A 116 -18.65 5.20 -8.88
N VAL A 117 -17.94 4.58 -7.95
CA VAL A 117 -18.04 4.85 -6.51
C VAL A 117 -17.38 6.17 -6.15
N GLY A 118 -18.13 7.08 -5.51
CA GLY A 118 -17.61 8.38 -5.02
C GLY A 118 -17.53 9.50 -6.04
N ARG A 119 -17.93 9.28 -7.30
CA ARG A 119 -17.94 10.34 -8.32
C ARG A 119 -19.27 11.10 -8.33
N GLY A 120 -19.22 12.42 -8.31
CA GLY A 120 -20.39 13.30 -8.49
C GLY A 120 -21.06 13.81 -7.22
N THR A 121 -20.48 13.56 -6.03
CA THR A 121 -20.99 14.10 -4.76
C THR A 121 -19.83 14.65 -3.95
N THR A 122 -19.97 15.82 -3.37
CA THR A 122 -19.00 16.37 -2.40
C THR A 122 -19.11 15.57 -1.10
N ILE A 123 -17.97 15.13 -0.58
CA ILE A 123 -17.85 14.31 0.62
C ILE A 123 -17.05 15.11 1.65
N GLN A 124 -17.57 15.30 2.86
CA GLN A 124 -16.85 15.98 3.93
C GLN A 124 -16.01 15.00 4.74
N TYR A 125 -16.52 13.76 4.89
CA TYR A 125 -15.88 12.75 5.74
C TYR A 125 -15.68 11.47 4.97
N PHE A 126 -14.44 11.03 4.85
CA PHE A 126 -14.08 9.82 4.14
C PHE A 126 -13.32 8.83 5.03
N HIS A 127 -13.77 7.58 5.03
CA HIS A 127 -13.05 6.47 5.65
C HIS A 127 -12.72 5.40 4.60
N GLY A 128 -11.43 5.14 4.39
CA GLY A 128 -10.93 4.04 3.60
C GLY A 128 -10.49 2.89 4.50
N SER A 129 -11.20 1.78 4.48
CA SER A 129 -10.91 0.60 5.29
C SER A 129 -10.19 -0.47 4.47
N GLU A 130 -9.14 -1.06 5.05
CA GLU A 130 -8.27 -2.08 4.45
C GLU A 130 -7.70 -1.65 3.09
N VAL A 131 -7.18 -0.42 3.03
CA VAL A 131 -6.71 0.24 1.80
C VAL A 131 -5.57 -0.53 1.11
N ALA A 132 -4.74 -1.26 1.86
CA ALA A 132 -3.65 -2.07 1.29
C ALA A 132 -4.16 -3.23 0.41
N TYR A 133 -5.43 -3.60 0.55
CA TYR A 133 -6.09 -4.70 -0.18
C TYR A 133 -7.03 -4.22 -1.29
N TRP A 134 -7.14 -2.91 -1.52
CA TRP A 134 -8.01 -2.41 -2.58
C TRP A 134 -7.50 -2.79 -3.97
N PRO A 135 -8.35 -3.34 -4.84
CA PRO A 135 -8.01 -3.47 -6.24
C PRO A 135 -7.89 -2.07 -6.87
N ASN A 136 -6.87 -1.84 -7.69
CA ASN A 136 -6.62 -0.55 -8.36
C ASN A 136 -6.66 0.67 -7.39
N ALA A 137 -6.08 0.50 -6.19
CA ALA A 137 -6.18 1.46 -5.09
C ALA A 137 -5.80 2.90 -5.48
N ALA A 138 -4.77 3.09 -6.32
CA ALA A 138 -4.33 4.40 -6.76
C ALA A 138 -5.39 5.15 -7.59
N GLU A 139 -6.11 4.44 -8.46
CA GLU A 139 -7.19 5.02 -9.28
C GLU A 139 -8.41 5.38 -8.42
N HIS A 140 -8.83 4.47 -7.54
CA HIS A 140 -9.94 4.71 -6.62
C HIS A 140 -9.64 5.87 -5.68
N ALA A 141 -8.49 5.87 -5.05
CA ALA A 141 -8.07 6.93 -4.15
C ALA A 141 -8.01 8.29 -4.84
N LYS A 142 -7.44 8.37 -6.05
CA LYS A 142 -7.39 9.62 -6.83
C LYS A 142 -8.79 10.21 -7.07
N GLY A 143 -9.77 9.38 -7.41
CA GLY A 143 -11.15 9.84 -7.64
C GLY A 143 -11.84 10.31 -6.36
N ILE A 144 -11.70 9.57 -5.26
CA ILE A 144 -12.41 9.82 -4.02
C ILE A 144 -11.75 10.94 -3.21
N LEU A 145 -10.44 10.97 -3.12
CA LEU A 145 -9.73 12.01 -2.37
C LEU A 145 -9.97 13.41 -2.96
N GLN A 146 -10.22 13.51 -4.27
CA GLN A 146 -10.63 14.75 -4.93
C GLN A 146 -12.08 15.16 -4.63
N ALA A 147 -12.94 14.21 -4.21
CA ALA A 147 -14.31 14.50 -3.80
C ALA A 147 -14.40 15.10 -2.39
N VAL A 148 -13.30 15.03 -1.61
CA VAL A 148 -13.20 15.66 -0.29
C VAL A 148 -12.49 17.00 -0.45
N PRO A 149 -13.17 18.15 -0.23
CA PRO A 149 -12.55 19.45 -0.33
C PRO A 149 -11.38 19.63 0.64
N ASP A 150 -10.42 20.46 0.26
CA ASP A 150 -9.32 20.83 1.17
C ASP A 150 -9.74 22.04 2.05
N GLU A 151 -10.82 21.86 2.81
CA GLU A 151 -11.47 22.84 3.66
C GLU A 151 -11.43 22.42 5.11
N ASP A 152 -11.64 23.38 6.01
CA ASP A 152 -11.74 23.12 7.43
C ASP A 152 -12.86 22.12 7.74
N ASP A 153 -12.63 21.33 8.77
CA ASP A 153 -13.56 20.30 9.29
C ASP A 153 -13.82 19.13 8.33
N THR A 154 -13.07 19.01 7.23
CA THR A 154 -13.07 17.79 6.40
C THR A 154 -12.14 16.74 6.97
N GLU A 155 -12.50 15.46 6.84
CA GLU A 155 -11.72 14.36 7.38
C GLU A 155 -11.52 13.23 6.36
N ILE A 156 -10.27 12.77 6.25
CA ILE A 156 -9.89 11.57 5.52
C ILE A 156 -9.11 10.68 6.47
N ILE A 157 -9.65 9.49 6.72
CA ILE A 157 -9.02 8.44 7.54
C ILE A 157 -8.81 7.23 6.63
N LEU A 158 -7.56 6.88 6.38
CA LEU A 158 -7.18 5.65 5.67
C LEU A 158 -6.62 4.66 6.68
N GLU A 159 -7.08 3.42 6.68
CA GLU A 159 -6.57 2.42 7.60
C GLU A 159 -6.38 1.06 6.95
N SER A 160 -5.36 0.32 7.41
CA SER A 160 -5.11 -1.04 6.96
C SER A 160 -4.15 -1.79 7.89
N THR A 161 -4.21 -3.13 7.86
CA THR A 161 -3.00 -3.94 8.09
C THR A 161 -2.07 -3.81 6.88
N ALA A 162 -0.81 -4.18 7.04
CA ALA A 162 0.11 -4.16 5.90
C ALA A 162 -0.20 -5.32 4.92
N ASN A 163 0.08 -5.10 3.66
CA ASN A 163 0.00 -6.12 2.61
C ASN A 163 1.25 -6.05 1.72
N GLY A 164 2.41 -6.30 2.32
CA GLY A 164 3.71 -6.19 1.67
C GLY A 164 4.08 -4.75 1.29
N VAL A 165 5.08 -4.61 0.42
CA VAL A 165 5.59 -3.31 -0.08
C VAL A 165 5.11 -3.05 -1.51
N GLY A 166 5.16 -1.78 -1.94
CA GLY A 166 4.90 -1.38 -3.33
C GLY A 166 3.44 -1.08 -3.66
N ASN A 167 2.48 -1.42 -2.81
CA ASN A 167 1.07 -1.06 -2.99
C ASN A 167 0.82 0.43 -2.65
N TYR A 168 -0.37 0.91 -2.98
CA TYR A 168 -0.76 2.30 -2.75
C TYR A 168 -0.67 2.71 -1.27
N PHE A 169 -1.16 1.88 -0.33
CA PHE A 169 -1.13 2.18 1.10
C PHE A 169 0.30 2.33 1.62
N TYR A 170 1.20 1.43 1.23
CA TYR A 170 2.62 1.51 1.56
C TYR A 170 3.25 2.82 1.06
N GLN A 171 2.99 3.19 -0.22
CA GLN A 171 3.53 4.43 -0.79
C GLN A 171 3.01 5.67 -0.06
N GLN A 172 1.73 5.71 0.30
CA GLN A 172 1.16 6.81 1.08
C GLN A 172 1.72 6.86 2.51
N TRP A 173 1.92 5.69 3.13
CA TRP A 173 2.55 5.59 4.43
C TRP A 173 3.97 6.17 4.42
N GLN A 174 4.80 5.75 3.47
CA GLN A 174 6.18 6.25 3.33
C GLN A 174 6.23 7.77 3.16
N ARG A 175 5.35 8.33 2.33
CA ARG A 175 5.26 9.78 2.13
C ARG A 175 4.79 10.51 3.39
N ALA A 176 3.90 9.92 4.15
CA ALA A 176 3.43 10.48 5.42
C ALA A 176 4.52 10.46 6.49
N GLU A 177 5.28 9.36 6.62
CA GLU A 177 6.44 9.28 7.52
C GLU A 177 7.55 10.28 7.15
N ALA A 178 7.76 10.51 5.86
CA ALA A 178 8.75 11.48 5.37
C ALA A 178 8.29 12.94 5.49
N GLY A 179 7.02 13.20 5.87
CA GLY A 179 6.45 14.55 5.88
C GLY A 179 6.19 15.13 4.49
N GLU A 180 6.14 14.28 3.47
CA GLU A 180 5.94 14.66 2.04
C GLU A 180 4.48 14.62 1.62
N SER A 181 3.56 14.47 2.56
CA SER A 181 2.12 14.47 2.29
C SER A 181 1.36 15.14 3.44
N PRO A 182 0.11 15.59 3.22
CA PRO A 182 -0.71 16.13 4.29
C PRO A 182 -1.17 15.08 5.30
N PHE A 183 -0.94 13.80 5.02
CA PHE A 183 -1.35 12.71 5.92
C PHE A 183 -0.40 12.58 7.10
N GLN A 184 -0.99 12.42 8.30
CA GLN A 184 -0.29 12.02 9.51
C GLN A 184 -0.22 10.50 9.57
N ALA A 185 0.99 9.93 9.65
CA ALA A 185 1.20 8.51 9.90
C ALA A 185 0.93 8.17 11.36
N ILE A 186 0.05 7.22 11.61
CA ILE A 186 -0.34 6.74 12.95
C ILE A 186 -0.16 5.23 12.99
N PHE A 187 0.78 4.75 13.79
CA PHE A 187 1.02 3.32 13.95
C PHE A 187 0.42 2.79 15.24
N VAL A 188 -0.26 1.63 15.16
CA VAL A 188 -0.88 0.95 16.31
C VAL A 188 -0.34 -0.47 16.43
N PRO A 189 0.51 -0.76 17.45
CA PRO A 189 1.08 -2.08 17.64
C PRO A 189 0.07 -3.07 18.21
N TRP A 190 0.23 -4.35 17.87
CA TRP A 190 -0.70 -5.41 18.26
C TRP A 190 -0.88 -5.57 19.77
N PHE A 191 0.19 -5.37 20.53
CA PHE A 191 0.19 -5.62 21.98
C PHE A 191 -0.55 -4.58 22.82
N TRP A 192 -1.15 -3.57 22.18
CA TRP A 192 -2.07 -2.65 22.84
C TRP A 192 -3.46 -3.25 23.00
N GLN A 193 -3.78 -4.31 22.27
CA GLN A 193 -5.05 -5.02 22.42
C GLN A 193 -5.05 -5.90 23.67
N PRO A 194 -5.95 -5.63 24.65
CA PRO A 194 -5.96 -6.35 25.93
C PRO A 194 -6.29 -7.85 25.78
N GLU A 195 -7.02 -8.22 24.74
CA GLU A 195 -7.46 -9.59 24.46
C GLU A 195 -6.36 -10.49 23.87
N TYR A 196 -5.24 -9.91 23.44
CA TYR A 196 -4.14 -10.67 22.80
C TYR A 196 -3.20 -11.27 23.83
N ARG A 197 -3.77 -12.19 24.62
CA ARG A 197 -3.12 -12.88 25.72
C ARG A 197 -3.50 -14.36 25.75
N LYS A 198 -2.58 -15.20 26.19
CA LYS A 198 -2.80 -16.60 26.53
C LYS A 198 -2.09 -16.91 27.84
N SER A 199 -2.42 -18.06 28.49
CA SER A 199 -1.76 -18.44 29.73
C SER A 199 -0.24 -18.39 29.59
N GLY A 200 0.41 -17.58 30.42
CA GLY A 200 1.85 -17.40 30.47
C GLY A 200 2.58 -18.35 31.44
N LEU A 201 1.85 -19.32 32.01
CA LEU A 201 2.44 -20.29 32.94
C LEU A 201 3.47 -21.18 32.25
N GLY A 202 4.67 -21.27 32.82
CA GLY A 202 5.76 -22.08 32.28
C GLY A 202 6.46 -21.50 31.04
N VAL A 203 6.22 -20.25 30.68
CA VAL A 203 6.94 -19.58 29.58
C VAL A 203 8.39 -19.32 29.99
N THR A 204 9.31 -20.07 29.40
CA THR A 204 10.75 -19.74 29.43
C THR A 204 11.05 -18.90 28.19
N ARG A 205 11.62 -17.71 28.38
CA ARG A 205 11.92 -16.78 27.30
C ARG A 205 13.21 -17.18 26.55
N SER A 206 13.19 -17.03 25.23
CA SER A 206 14.41 -17.12 24.43
C SER A 206 15.20 -15.81 24.54
N PRO A 207 16.51 -15.78 24.15
CA PRO A 207 17.30 -14.55 24.12
C PRO A 207 16.68 -13.47 23.19
N GLU A 208 15.97 -13.88 22.13
CA GLU A 208 15.25 -12.97 21.25
C GLU A 208 14.03 -12.37 21.94
N GLU A 209 13.28 -13.19 22.68
CA GLU A 209 12.10 -12.73 23.42
C GLU A 209 12.45 -11.82 24.59
N GLU A 210 13.60 -12.04 25.25
CA GLU A 210 14.09 -11.10 26.28
C GLU A 210 14.32 -9.70 25.68
N LYS A 211 14.91 -9.61 24.49
CA LYS A 211 15.07 -8.32 23.78
C LYS A 211 13.72 -7.70 23.44
N ILE A 212 12.74 -8.49 22.99
CA ILE A 212 11.39 -8.01 22.69
C ILE A 212 10.73 -7.46 23.96
N VAL A 213 10.86 -8.16 25.07
CA VAL A 213 10.34 -7.71 26.38
C VAL A 213 11.01 -6.42 26.83
N GLU A 214 12.32 -6.32 26.69
CA GLU A 214 13.08 -5.12 27.06
C GLU A 214 12.65 -3.90 26.21
N LEU A 215 12.47 -4.08 24.91
CA LEU A 215 12.14 -2.99 23.99
C LEU A 215 10.68 -2.55 24.04
N PHE A 216 9.74 -3.48 24.21
CA PHE A 216 8.30 -3.23 24.06
C PHE A 216 7.49 -3.43 25.34
N GLY A 217 8.10 -3.95 26.40
CA GLY A 217 7.43 -4.18 27.68
C GLY A 217 6.40 -5.31 27.66
N LEU A 218 6.55 -6.30 26.77
CA LEU A 218 5.64 -7.45 26.70
C LEU A 218 5.75 -8.33 27.94
N ASP A 219 4.61 -8.88 28.37
CA ASP A 219 4.57 -9.88 29.43
C ASP A 219 4.52 -11.33 28.88
N ASN A 220 4.55 -12.31 29.80
CA ASN A 220 4.55 -13.72 29.41
C ASN A 220 3.25 -14.17 28.74
N GLU A 221 2.11 -13.56 29.06
CA GLU A 221 0.83 -13.87 28.43
C GLU A 221 0.79 -13.40 26.98
N GLN A 222 1.38 -12.25 26.70
CA GLN A 222 1.53 -11.72 25.34
C GLN A 222 2.55 -12.55 24.54
N LEU A 223 3.64 -12.98 25.14
CA LEU A 223 4.58 -13.91 24.50
C LEU A 223 3.93 -15.26 24.16
N ALA A 224 3.12 -15.80 25.08
CA ALA A 224 2.36 -17.02 24.84
C ALA A 224 1.36 -16.85 23.68
N PHE A 225 0.67 -15.71 23.60
CA PHE A 225 -0.18 -15.39 22.47
C PHE A 225 0.64 -15.34 21.16
N ARG A 226 1.75 -14.60 21.14
CA ARG A 226 2.64 -14.49 19.98
C ARG A 226 3.08 -15.86 19.46
N ARG A 227 3.59 -16.73 20.33
CA ARG A 227 4.02 -18.10 19.97
C ARG A 227 2.88 -18.93 19.37
N SER A 228 1.73 -18.89 20.01
CA SER A 228 0.55 -19.61 19.55
C SER A 228 0.07 -19.12 18.19
N LYS A 229 0.08 -17.80 17.95
CA LYS A 229 -0.35 -17.22 16.68
C LYS A 229 0.64 -17.51 15.56
N ILE A 230 1.94 -17.47 15.84
CA ILE A 230 2.98 -17.87 14.87
C ILE A 230 2.79 -19.33 14.46
N ALA A 231 2.57 -20.23 15.44
CA ALA A 231 2.32 -21.64 15.15
C ALA A 231 1.05 -21.86 14.32
N GLU A 232 -0.03 -21.15 14.64
CA GLU A 232 -1.29 -21.19 13.88
C GLU A 232 -1.08 -20.72 12.42
N LEU A 233 -0.37 -19.61 12.23
CA LEU A 233 -0.07 -19.04 10.90
C LEU A 233 0.96 -19.86 10.10
N SER A 234 1.66 -20.78 10.74
CA SER A 234 2.58 -21.74 10.09
C SER A 234 1.88 -23.04 9.67
N ALA A 235 0.63 -23.29 10.08
CA ALA A 235 -0.03 -24.59 9.90
C ALA A 235 -0.19 -25.00 8.42
N ASP A 236 -0.29 -24.03 7.51
CA ASP A 236 -0.41 -24.24 6.07
C ASP A 236 0.95 -24.34 5.34
N GLY A 237 2.06 -24.50 6.09
CA GLY A 237 3.40 -24.60 5.53
C GLY A 237 4.07 -23.27 5.17
N GLY A 238 3.45 -22.14 5.53
CA GLY A 238 4.01 -20.80 5.34
C GLY A 238 4.96 -20.36 6.48
N ASP A 239 5.65 -19.23 6.27
CA ASP A 239 6.42 -18.56 7.33
C ASP A 239 5.48 -17.83 8.29
N GLY A 240 5.11 -18.53 9.38
CA GLY A 240 4.19 -17.98 10.37
C GLY A 240 4.75 -16.76 11.12
N LEU A 241 6.06 -16.64 11.27
CA LEU A 241 6.67 -15.45 11.87
C LEU A 241 6.51 -14.23 10.94
N PHE A 242 6.69 -14.45 9.66
CA PHE A 242 6.45 -13.41 8.65
C PHE A 242 4.99 -12.96 8.65
N ALA A 243 4.06 -13.91 8.56
CA ALA A 243 2.62 -13.63 8.60
C ALA A 243 2.22 -12.93 9.91
N PHE A 244 2.80 -13.35 11.05
CA PHE A 244 2.59 -12.70 12.33
C PHE A 244 3.03 -11.24 12.32
N LYS A 245 4.21 -10.93 11.82
CA LYS A 245 4.73 -9.56 11.75
C LYS A 245 3.89 -8.65 10.86
N GLN A 246 3.33 -9.19 9.78
CA GLN A 246 2.44 -8.44 8.89
C GLN A 246 1.09 -8.14 9.57
N GLU A 247 0.48 -9.13 10.21
CA GLU A 247 -0.86 -9.05 10.80
C GLU A 247 -0.85 -8.50 12.24
N TYR A 248 0.23 -8.73 12.97
CA TYR A 248 0.44 -8.34 14.36
C TYR A 248 1.79 -7.64 14.56
N PRO A 249 2.02 -6.49 13.91
CA PRO A 249 3.30 -5.80 13.97
C PRO A 249 3.57 -5.16 15.32
N MET A 250 4.84 -5.15 15.74
CA MET A 250 5.35 -4.36 16.86
C MET A 250 5.85 -2.99 16.42
N THR A 251 6.30 -2.88 15.16
CA THR A 251 6.74 -1.63 14.54
C THR A 251 6.20 -1.50 13.12
N ALA A 252 6.13 -0.29 12.59
CA ALA A 252 5.72 -0.05 11.21
C ALA A 252 6.66 -0.72 10.20
N GLN A 253 7.97 -0.73 10.50
CA GLN A 253 8.97 -1.33 9.62
C GLN A 253 8.77 -2.84 9.46
N GLU A 254 8.46 -3.56 10.56
CA GLU A 254 8.24 -5.01 10.44
C GLU A 254 6.91 -5.37 9.79
N ALA A 255 5.90 -4.48 9.85
CA ALA A 255 4.62 -4.69 9.19
C ALA A 255 4.75 -4.79 7.68
N PHE A 256 5.59 -3.94 7.08
CA PHE A 256 5.80 -3.87 5.64
C PHE A 256 6.91 -4.80 5.13
N GLN A 257 7.17 -5.90 5.83
CA GLN A 257 8.11 -6.90 5.32
C GLN A 257 7.56 -7.54 4.03
N VAL A 258 8.45 -7.88 3.14
CA VAL A 258 8.14 -8.77 2.01
C VAL A 258 8.41 -10.19 2.47
N SER A 259 7.60 -11.14 2.03
CA SER A 259 7.76 -12.57 2.32
C SER A 259 9.23 -12.98 2.16
N GLY A 260 9.90 -13.19 3.28
CA GLY A 260 11.35 -13.26 3.34
C GLY A 260 11.93 -14.63 3.02
N GLY A 261 11.11 -15.69 2.88
CA GLY A 261 11.58 -17.03 2.61
C GLY A 261 11.94 -17.27 1.14
N ASP A 262 11.20 -16.67 0.21
CA ASP A 262 11.27 -16.98 -1.21
C ASP A 262 11.60 -15.76 -2.10
N SER A 263 11.89 -14.62 -1.52
CA SER A 263 12.27 -13.44 -2.31
C SER A 263 13.68 -13.62 -2.88
N LEU A 264 13.79 -13.64 -4.21
CA LEU A 264 15.07 -13.79 -4.90
C LEU A 264 16.07 -12.70 -4.49
N ILE A 265 15.61 -11.46 -4.33
CA ILE A 265 16.39 -10.33 -3.81
C ILE A 265 15.70 -9.85 -2.53
N ARG A 266 16.44 -9.81 -1.42
CA ARG A 266 15.89 -9.38 -0.12
C ARG A 266 15.43 -7.93 -0.17
N PRO A 267 14.26 -7.60 0.39
CA PRO A 267 13.76 -6.23 0.40
C PRO A 267 14.70 -5.24 1.04
N GLU A 268 15.40 -5.65 2.11
CA GLU A 268 16.39 -4.82 2.78
C GLU A 268 17.51 -4.43 1.82
N THR A 269 17.95 -5.37 0.97
CA THR A 269 18.96 -5.11 -0.08
C THR A 269 18.45 -4.09 -1.09
N VAL A 270 17.18 -4.21 -1.51
CA VAL A 270 16.56 -3.23 -2.43
C VAL A 270 16.47 -1.85 -1.78
N MET A 271 16.06 -1.77 -0.51
CA MET A 271 15.97 -0.49 0.21
C MET A 271 17.34 0.13 0.41
N GLN A 272 18.37 -0.65 0.75
CA GLN A 272 19.75 -0.19 0.84
C GLN A 272 20.25 0.33 -0.50
N ALA A 273 19.97 -0.39 -1.60
CA ALA A 273 20.34 0.04 -2.94
C ALA A 273 19.68 1.36 -3.35
N ARG A 274 18.41 1.58 -2.98
CA ARG A 274 17.70 2.85 -3.24
C ARG A 274 18.26 4.04 -2.48
N GLN A 275 18.80 3.83 -1.29
CA GLN A 275 19.41 4.87 -0.44
C GLN A 275 20.91 5.07 -0.73
N ALA A 276 21.55 4.10 -1.40
CA ALA A 276 22.99 4.14 -1.66
C ALA A 276 23.33 5.26 -2.65
N LYS A 277 24.27 6.12 -2.27
CA LYS A 277 24.88 7.12 -3.15
C LYS A 277 26.05 6.49 -3.89
N VAL A 278 25.77 5.82 -5.01
CA VAL A 278 26.77 5.16 -5.84
C VAL A 278 27.17 6.09 -6.99
N LEU A 279 28.47 6.31 -7.15
CA LEU A 279 28.97 7.09 -8.28
C LEU A 279 28.77 6.31 -9.60
N ALA A 280 28.23 6.98 -10.60
CA ALA A 280 28.03 6.43 -11.93
C ALA A 280 29.38 6.34 -12.69
N GLN A 281 30.08 5.22 -12.58
CA GLN A 281 31.39 4.99 -13.19
C GLN A 281 31.36 3.80 -14.16
N GLY A 282 32.21 3.85 -15.18
CA GLY A 282 32.30 2.81 -16.21
C GLY A 282 31.48 3.08 -17.47
N PRO A 283 31.39 2.11 -18.38
CA PRO A 283 30.68 2.28 -19.64
C PRO A 283 29.18 2.51 -19.43
N LEU A 284 28.58 3.33 -20.29
CA LEU A 284 27.13 3.53 -20.31
C LEU A 284 26.46 2.31 -20.95
N ILE A 285 25.53 1.73 -20.21
CA ILE A 285 24.63 0.67 -20.69
C ILE A 285 23.21 1.24 -20.66
N VAL A 286 22.44 1.01 -21.72
CA VAL A 286 21.02 1.43 -21.80
C VAL A 286 20.16 0.17 -21.86
N GLY A 287 19.14 0.09 -21.00
CA GLY A 287 18.10 -0.94 -21.04
C GLY A 287 16.83 -0.37 -21.64
N VAL A 288 16.20 -1.10 -22.55
CA VAL A 288 14.95 -0.68 -23.23
C VAL A 288 13.94 -1.82 -23.16
N ASP A 289 12.78 -1.53 -22.61
CA ASP A 289 11.60 -2.41 -22.58
C ASP A 289 10.48 -1.76 -23.40
N PRO A 290 10.32 -2.15 -24.68
CA PRO A 290 9.33 -1.55 -25.56
C PRO A 290 7.92 -2.07 -25.30
N ALA A 291 6.97 -1.15 -25.08
CA ALA A 291 5.53 -1.45 -25.06
C ALA A 291 4.80 -0.61 -26.11
N ARG A 292 3.64 -1.08 -26.61
CA ARG A 292 2.95 -0.39 -27.72
C ARG A 292 1.58 0.20 -27.33
N PHE A 293 0.60 -0.64 -27.08
CA PHE A 293 -0.77 -0.23 -26.81
C PHE A 293 -1.30 -1.04 -25.61
N GLY A 294 -2.10 -0.38 -24.77
CA GLY A 294 -2.63 -0.95 -23.54
C GLY A 294 -2.21 -0.11 -22.34
N ASP A 295 -2.19 -0.74 -21.18
CA ASP A 295 -1.79 -0.12 -19.91
C ASP A 295 -0.26 -0.19 -19.68
N ASP A 296 0.48 -0.90 -20.53
CA ASP A 296 1.93 -1.03 -20.45
C ASP A 296 2.65 0.18 -21.06
N ARG A 297 3.82 0.51 -20.50
CA ARG A 297 4.63 1.66 -20.87
C ARG A 297 5.98 1.23 -21.42
N THR A 298 6.45 1.87 -22.48
CA THR A 298 7.86 1.75 -22.87
C THR A 298 8.74 2.33 -21.77
N ALA A 299 9.74 1.59 -21.30
CA ALA A 299 10.69 2.04 -20.30
C ALA A 299 12.11 2.07 -20.84
N ILE A 300 12.85 3.15 -20.56
CA ILE A 300 14.27 3.30 -20.89
C ILE A 300 15.02 3.66 -19.61
N ILE A 301 16.06 2.89 -19.29
CA ILE A 301 16.91 3.12 -18.11
C ILE A 301 18.38 3.16 -18.50
N LYS A 302 19.15 4.00 -17.82
CA LYS A 302 20.60 4.10 -17.99
C LYS A 302 21.33 3.51 -16.78
N ARG A 303 22.50 2.93 -17.02
CA ARG A 303 23.36 2.35 -16.00
C ARG A 303 24.85 2.61 -16.28
N ARG A 304 25.59 2.97 -15.23
CA ARG A 304 27.07 2.96 -15.23
C ARG A 304 27.57 2.26 -13.96
N GLY A 305 28.30 1.17 -14.14
CA GLY A 305 28.67 0.31 -13.01
C GLY A 305 27.44 -0.13 -12.21
N ARG A 306 27.41 0.11 -10.90
CA ARG A 306 26.29 -0.22 -10.00
C ARG A 306 25.25 0.90 -9.86
N SER A 307 25.42 2.02 -10.55
CA SER A 307 24.44 3.11 -10.53
C SER A 307 23.48 2.99 -11.70
N ALA A 308 22.20 2.80 -11.43
CA ALA A 308 21.10 2.91 -12.39
C ALA A 308 20.39 4.25 -12.17
N TYR A 309 20.11 4.98 -13.27
CA TYR A 309 19.59 6.35 -13.24
C TYR A 309 18.81 6.66 -14.52
N ASP A 310 18.15 7.82 -14.56
CA ASP A 310 17.38 8.32 -15.71
C ASP A 310 16.38 7.28 -16.25
N LEU A 311 15.57 6.68 -15.33
CA LEU A 311 14.44 5.87 -15.77
C LEU A 311 13.36 6.80 -16.34
N VAL A 312 13.10 6.65 -17.64
CA VAL A 312 12.06 7.40 -18.35
C VAL A 312 11.03 6.43 -18.90
N THR A 313 9.76 6.75 -18.75
CA THR A 313 8.65 5.96 -19.29
C THR A 313 7.85 6.75 -20.30
N TYR A 314 7.37 6.07 -21.36
CA TYR A 314 6.57 6.66 -22.42
C TYR A 314 5.27 5.87 -22.61
N ASP A 315 4.15 6.58 -22.66
CA ASP A 315 2.84 6.00 -22.90
C ASP A 315 2.55 5.91 -24.40
N LYS A 316 1.97 4.80 -24.85
CA LYS A 316 1.39 4.64 -26.20
C LYS A 316 2.35 4.98 -27.37
N THR A 317 3.62 4.70 -27.23
CA THR A 317 4.63 4.92 -28.28
C THR A 317 4.61 3.81 -29.34
N SER A 318 4.78 4.17 -30.60
CA SER A 318 5.01 3.21 -31.67
C SER A 318 6.45 2.67 -31.62
N THR A 319 6.68 1.49 -32.23
CA THR A 319 8.04 0.92 -32.35
C THR A 319 9.02 1.84 -33.06
N MET A 320 8.54 2.65 -34.02
CA MET A 320 9.36 3.62 -34.76
C MET A 320 9.74 4.82 -33.88
N GLU A 321 8.83 5.30 -33.04
CA GLU A 321 9.12 6.36 -32.06
C GLU A 321 10.14 5.87 -31.03
N VAL A 322 9.98 4.66 -30.51
CA VAL A 322 10.95 4.05 -29.57
C VAL A 322 12.33 3.92 -30.25
N ALA A 323 12.39 3.43 -31.49
CA ALA A 323 13.63 3.37 -32.24
C ALA A 323 14.26 4.77 -32.45
N GLY A 324 13.44 5.80 -32.69
CA GLY A 324 13.89 7.19 -32.79
C GLY A 324 14.49 7.72 -31.48
N LEU A 325 13.85 7.45 -30.33
CA LEU A 325 14.35 7.83 -29.00
C LEU A 325 15.69 7.14 -28.71
N VAL A 326 15.78 5.83 -28.94
CA VAL A 326 17.01 5.06 -28.72
C VAL A 326 18.14 5.51 -29.66
N ASN A 327 17.83 5.78 -30.93
CA ASN A 327 18.79 6.32 -31.89
C ASN A 327 19.35 7.69 -31.43
N ALA A 328 18.50 8.56 -30.87
CA ALA A 328 18.96 9.83 -30.34
C ALA A 328 19.91 9.63 -29.11
N ILE A 329 19.61 8.68 -28.23
CA ILE A 329 20.50 8.33 -27.11
C ILE A 329 21.84 7.79 -27.62
N ILE A 330 21.82 6.87 -28.61
CA ILE A 330 23.05 6.31 -29.17
C ILE A 330 23.95 7.41 -29.77
N LYS A 331 23.36 8.33 -30.52
CA LYS A 331 24.10 9.43 -31.15
C LYS A 331 24.68 10.43 -30.17
N ASN A 332 23.88 10.80 -29.15
CA ASN A 332 24.25 11.88 -28.23
C ASN A 332 25.15 11.38 -27.08
N GLU A 333 24.89 10.17 -26.56
CA GLU A 333 25.53 9.68 -25.35
C GLU A 333 26.54 8.54 -25.58
N ARG A 334 26.54 7.96 -26.77
CA ARG A 334 27.47 6.90 -27.20
C ARG A 334 27.59 5.76 -26.19
N PRO A 335 26.47 5.06 -25.87
CA PRO A 335 26.50 3.93 -24.96
C PRO A 335 27.39 2.82 -25.48
N ALA A 336 28.04 2.09 -24.59
CA ALA A 336 28.80 0.88 -24.95
C ALA A 336 27.86 -0.27 -25.33
N GLN A 337 26.61 -0.26 -24.82
CA GLN A 337 25.64 -1.29 -25.14
C GLN A 337 24.21 -0.75 -24.92
N VAL A 338 23.30 -1.18 -25.82
CA VAL A 338 21.86 -0.96 -25.72
C VAL A 338 21.15 -2.31 -25.70
N ALA A 339 20.69 -2.76 -24.55
CA ALA A 339 19.97 -4.02 -24.37
C ALA A 339 18.46 -3.77 -24.57
N ILE A 340 17.84 -4.47 -25.52
CA ILE A 340 16.44 -4.28 -25.89
C ILE A 340 15.69 -5.61 -25.72
N ASP A 341 14.60 -5.61 -24.93
CA ASP A 341 13.73 -6.78 -24.88
C ASP A 341 13.03 -6.98 -26.22
N VAL A 342 13.29 -8.13 -26.85
CA VAL A 342 12.66 -8.53 -28.12
C VAL A 342 11.40 -9.37 -27.93
N GLY A 343 10.95 -9.59 -26.70
CA GLY A 343 9.68 -10.23 -26.39
C GLY A 343 8.50 -9.46 -27.01
N GLY A 344 7.92 -9.98 -28.08
CA GLY A 344 6.82 -9.33 -28.78
C GLY A 344 7.24 -8.19 -29.71
N LEU A 345 7.08 -6.93 -29.31
CA LEU A 345 7.23 -5.75 -30.19
C LEU A 345 8.65 -5.22 -30.33
N GLY A 346 9.53 -5.58 -29.44
CA GLY A 346 10.91 -5.08 -29.42
C GLY A 346 11.75 -5.51 -30.61
N ALA A 347 11.39 -6.61 -31.29
CA ALA A 347 12.06 -7.03 -32.50
C ALA A 347 12.06 -5.92 -33.59
N GLY A 348 10.91 -5.26 -33.80
CA GLY A 348 10.81 -4.16 -34.76
C GLY A 348 11.63 -2.92 -34.37
N VAL A 349 11.88 -2.68 -33.10
CA VAL A 349 12.79 -1.62 -32.63
C VAL A 349 14.24 -1.99 -32.96
N VAL A 350 14.62 -3.24 -32.67
CA VAL A 350 15.96 -3.77 -32.99
C VAL A 350 16.23 -3.70 -34.50
N ASP A 351 15.31 -4.23 -35.32
CA ASP A 351 15.48 -4.23 -36.80
C ASP A 351 15.71 -2.80 -37.32
N ARG A 352 14.92 -1.84 -36.83
CA ARG A 352 15.08 -0.44 -37.23
C ARG A 352 16.41 0.16 -36.80
N LEU A 353 16.93 -0.17 -35.63
CA LEU A 353 18.24 0.31 -35.19
C LEU A 353 19.38 -0.34 -35.94
N LEU A 354 19.26 -1.60 -36.35
CA LEU A 354 20.21 -2.28 -37.21
C LEU A 354 20.26 -1.63 -38.61
N GLU A 355 19.10 -1.30 -39.22
CA GLU A 355 19.02 -0.54 -40.45
C GLU A 355 19.69 0.85 -40.35
N LEU A 356 19.63 1.47 -39.17
CA LEU A 356 20.30 2.75 -38.92
C LEU A 356 21.80 2.63 -38.63
N GLY A 357 22.36 1.43 -38.71
CA GLY A 357 23.80 1.15 -38.59
C GLY A 357 24.31 1.00 -37.16
N HIS A 358 23.44 0.68 -36.19
CA HIS A 358 23.81 0.57 -34.76
C HIS A 358 24.01 -0.88 -34.27
N GLY A 359 24.33 -1.81 -35.21
CA GLY A 359 24.49 -3.23 -34.87
C GLY A 359 25.67 -3.55 -33.93
N ASP A 360 26.62 -2.64 -33.81
CA ASP A 360 27.79 -2.77 -32.93
C ASP A 360 27.46 -2.53 -31.44
N VAL A 361 26.37 -1.80 -31.15
CA VAL A 361 25.97 -1.46 -29.77
C VAL A 361 24.62 -2.05 -29.33
N VAL A 362 23.78 -2.45 -30.30
CA VAL A 362 22.44 -2.99 -30.02
C VAL A 362 22.51 -4.48 -29.71
N VAL A 363 21.98 -4.89 -28.58
CA VAL A 363 21.90 -6.28 -28.12
C VAL A 363 20.46 -6.69 -27.88
N PRO A 364 19.88 -7.55 -28.70
CA PRO A 364 18.55 -8.10 -28.51
C PRO A 364 18.55 -9.08 -27.34
N ILE A 365 17.60 -8.92 -26.42
CA ILE A 365 17.43 -9.79 -25.25
C ILE A 365 16.08 -10.49 -25.35
N ASN A 366 16.08 -11.80 -25.45
CA ASN A 366 14.87 -12.62 -25.41
C ASN A 366 14.70 -13.21 -24.01
N PHE A 367 13.85 -12.62 -23.18
CA PHE A 367 13.56 -13.11 -21.83
C PHE A 367 12.92 -14.50 -21.80
N GLY A 368 12.13 -14.84 -22.83
CA GLY A 368 11.50 -16.15 -22.96
C GLY A 368 12.40 -17.23 -23.56
N GLY A 369 13.58 -16.84 -24.05
CA GLY A 369 14.55 -17.76 -24.67
C GLY A 369 15.21 -18.71 -23.67
N SER A 370 15.98 -19.68 -24.21
CA SER A 370 16.75 -20.61 -23.40
C SER A 370 17.78 -19.90 -22.55
N SER A 371 17.98 -20.39 -21.33
CA SER A 371 19.09 -19.98 -20.47
C SER A 371 20.44 -20.33 -21.10
N LEU A 372 21.51 -19.61 -20.75
CA LEU A 372 22.89 -20.00 -21.04
C LEU A 372 23.37 -21.18 -20.18
N ASP A 373 22.70 -21.37 -19.02
CA ASP A 373 22.92 -22.49 -18.09
C ASP A 373 21.59 -23.23 -17.88
N PRO A 374 21.16 -24.08 -18.83
CA PRO A 374 19.87 -24.76 -18.78
C PRO A 374 19.80 -25.86 -17.69
N GLU A 375 20.92 -26.25 -17.09
CA GLU A 375 20.93 -27.17 -15.95
C GLU A 375 20.47 -26.46 -14.65
N ARG A 376 20.67 -25.16 -14.56
CA ARG A 376 20.31 -24.35 -13.38
C ARG A 376 19.05 -23.52 -13.57
N PHE A 377 18.76 -23.08 -14.79
CA PHE A 377 17.69 -22.11 -15.04
C PHE A 377 16.74 -22.55 -16.14
N ILE A 378 15.46 -22.49 -15.86
CA ILE A 378 14.41 -22.91 -16.79
C ILE A 378 14.34 -22.03 -18.06
N ASN A 379 14.75 -20.76 -17.96
CA ASN A 379 14.76 -19.80 -19.07
C ASN A 379 15.72 -18.63 -18.79
N ARG A 380 15.90 -17.78 -19.79
CA ARG A 380 16.78 -16.61 -19.74
C ARG A 380 16.36 -15.60 -18.65
N ARG A 381 15.07 -15.43 -18.44
CA ARG A 381 14.54 -14.52 -17.39
C ARG A 381 14.99 -14.98 -16.00
N ALA A 382 14.83 -16.24 -15.69
CA ALA A 382 15.25 -16.79 -14.39
C ALA A 382 16.75 -16.61 -14.16
N GLU A 383 17.57 -16.88 -15.18
CA GLU A 383 19.01 -16.67 -15.13
C GLU A 383 19.37 -15.20 -14.90
N MET A 384 18.76 -14.26 -15.62
CA MET A 384 19.03 -12.83 -15.48
C MET A 384 18.67 -12.28 -14.11
N TRP A 385 17.53 -12.70 -13.54
CA TRP A 385 17.14 -12.31 -12.19
C TRP A 385 18.10 -12.88 -11.13
N TRP A 386 18.54 -14.11 -11.30
CA TRP A 386 19.52 -14.72 -10.42
C TRP A 386 20.86 -13.99 -10.46
N ASN A 387 21.36 -13.70 -11.67
CA ASN A 387 22.59 -12.95 -11.87
C ASN A 387 22.50 -11.52 -11.28
N LEU A 388 21.32 -10.87 -11.35
CA LEU A 388 21.10 -9.58 -10.71
C LEU A 388 21.20 -9.67 -9.18
N ARG A 389 20.71 -10.76 -8.59
CA ARG A 389 20.83 -11.01 -7.14
C ARG A 389 22.29 -11.15 -6.71
N ASP A 390 23.07 -11.88 -7.48
CA ASP A 390 24.46 -12.19 -7.17
C ASP A 390 25.40 -11.01 -7.46
N TRP A 391 24.94 -10.07 -8.32
CA TRP A 391 25.68 -8.86 -8.71
C TRP A 391 25.58 -7.75 -7.64
#